data_de7389859534a3779f3012d3c67783a0
#
_entry.id   de7389859534a3779f3012d3c67783a0
#
_cell.length_a   1.000
_cell.length_b   1.000
_cell.length_c   1.000
_cell.angle_alpha   90.00
_cell.angle_beta   90.00
_cell.angle_gamma   90.00
#
_symmetry.space_group_name_H-M   'P 1'
#
loop_
_entity.id
_entity.type
_entity.pdbx_description
1 polymer ?
#
loop_
_entity_poly.entity_id
_entity_poly.type
_entity_poly.pdbx_seq_one_letter_code
_entity_poly.pdbx_strand_id
1 'polypeptide(L)'
;MSQSPFLTKVRKDIRLRGYSIRTEKTYIYWIKQFIYFHHKKHPAVMGAEEVKNYLSSMAENRSVAVNTQKVALNALVFLYHKVLNKPLGDLNFRYATKQRHLPTVLSKEEVQRIIRCMSGRNGTVIKLLYGSGLRLNECLRLRIQDIDLKENALTIRDGKGKKKRKTLLS
;
A
#
# COMPACT_ATOMS: atom_id res chain seq x y z
N MET A 1 23.68 -1.92 14.69
CA MET A 1 23.25 -0.59 14.18
C MET A 1 22.29 0.01 15.20
N SER A 2 22.67 1.07 15.90
CA SER A 2 21.81 1.74 16.87
C SER A 2 20.56 2.28 16.18
N GLN A 3 19.41 1.87 16.65
CA GLN A 3 18.14 2.40 16.16
C GLN A 3 17.98 3.83 16.67
N SER A 4 17.81 4.81 15.79
CA SER A 4 17.53 6.18 16.17
C SER A 4 16.33 6.26 17.13
N PRO A 5 16.44 6.86 18.32
CA PRO A 5 15.34 6.99 19.27
C PRO A 5 14.11 7.65 18.65
N PHE A 6 14.31 8.63 17.78
CA PHE A 6 13.25 9.30 17.03
C PHE A 6 12.45 8.31 16.14
N LEU A 7 13.14 7.51 15.34
CA LEU A 7 12.47 6.53 14.47
C LEU A 7 11.79 5.42 15.27
N THR A 8 12.30 5.10 16.45
CA THR A 8 11.65 4.16 17.38
C THR A 8 10.33 4.73 17.89
N LYS A 9 10.29 6.02 18.25
CA LYS A 9 9.06 6.74 18.62
C LYS A 9 8.04 6.70 17.47
N VAL A 10 8.45 7.04 16.25
CA VAL A 10 7.57 7.00 15.06
C VAL A 10 6.97 5.61 14.86
N ARG A 11 7.76 4.53 14.98
CA ARG A 11 7.27 3.16 14.87
C ARG A 11 6.21 2.84 15.93
N LYS A 12 6.47 3.25 17.19
CA LYS A 12 5.52 3.07 18.29
C LYS A 12 4.19 3.74 17.97
N ASP A 13 4.21 4.97 17.48
CA ASP A 13 3.00 5.72 17.11
C ASP A 13 2.23 5.08 15.95
N ILE A 14 2.94 4.56 14.93
CA ILE A 14 2.32 3.81 13.82
C ILE A 14 1.60 2.57 14.35
N ARG A 15 2.26 1.79 15.23
CA ARG A 15 1.71 0.56 15.81
C ARG A 15 0.51 0.83 16.73
N LEU A 16 0.60 1.83 17.59
CA LEU A 16 -0.49 2.23 18.50
C LEU A 16 -1.76 2.61 17.74
N ARG A 17 -1.63 3.12 16.51
CA ARG A 17 -2.76 3.47 15.64
C ARG A 17 -3.26 2.29 14.78
N GLY A 18 -2.75 1.07 15.00
CA GLY A 18 -3.19 -0.13 14.30
C GLY A 18 -2.80 -0.23 12.83
N TYR A 19 -1.79 0.53 12.38
CA TYR A 19 -1.28 0.41 11.02
C TYR A 19 -0.58 -0.94 10.80
N SER A 20 -0.63 -1.43 9.56
CA SER A 20 0.03 -2.68 9.19
C SER A 20 1.56 -2.56 9.27
N ILE A 21 2.24 -3.69 9.51
CA ILE A 21 3.72 -3.76 9.47
C ILE A 21 4.26 -3.29 8.11
N ARG A 22 3.54 -3.55 7.03
CA ARG A 22 3.92 -3.07 5.69
C ARG A 22 3.88 -1.54 5.61
N THR A 23 2.84 -0.93 6.17
CA THR A 23 2.72 0.54 6.26
C THR A 23 3.83 1.12 7.11
N GLU A 24 4.14 0.51 8.27
CA GLU A 24 5.25 0.93 9.13
C GLU A 24 6.57 0.95 8.35
N LYS A 25 6.91 -0.18 7.68
CA LYS A 25 8.14 -0.27 6.88
C LYS A 25 8.21 0.82 5.81
N THR A 26 7.10 1.05 5.12
CA THR A 26 7.02 2.04 4.05
C THR A 26 7.15 3.48 4.58
N TYR A 27 6.45 3.81 5.66
CA TYR A 27 6.52 5.15 6.26
C TYR A 27 7.90 5.46 6.82
N ILE A 28 8.49 4.51 7.55
CA ILE A 28 9.86 4.65 8.07
C ILE A 28 10.87 4.81 6.95
N TYR A 29 10.69 4.10 5.83
CA TYR A 29 11.55 4.27 4.65
C TYR A 29 11.50 5.70 4.13
N TRP A 30 10.30 6.25 3.85
CA TRP A 30 10.17 7.60 3.31
C TRP A 30 10.59 8.69 4.28
N ILE A 31 10.33 8.53 5.57
CA ILE A 31 10.81 9.45 6.61
C ILE A 31 12.34 9.47 6.65
N LYS A 32 12.99 8.31 6.53
CA LYS A 32 14.45 8.25 6.43
C LYS A 32 14.98 8.95 5.18
N GLN A 33 14.37 8.68 4.02
CA GLN A 33 14.78 9.35 2.77
C GLN A 33 14.67 10.86 2.87
N PHE A 34 13.59 11.37 3.44
CA PHE A 34 13.41 12.79 3.71
C PHE A 34 14.50 13.37 4.62
N ILE A 35 14.83 12.69 5.72
CA ILE A 35 15.89 13.10 6.65
C ILE A 35 17.27 13.11 5.94
N TYR A 36 17.56 12.10 5.11
CA TYR A 36 18.81 12.05 4.35
C TYR A 36 18.90 13.13 3.28
N PHE A 37 17.81 13.39 2.57
CA PHE A 37 17.75 14.48 1.59
C PHE A 37 18.09 15.84 2.19
N HIS A 38 17.67 16.09 3.43
CA HIS A 38 17.97 17.30 4.17
C HIS A 38 19.20 17.16 5.10
N HIS A 39 20.24 16.44 4.66
CA HIS A 39 21.53 16.34 5.36
C HIS A 39 21.41 15.90 6.83
N LYS A 40 20.50 14.97 7.12
CA LYS A 40 20.21 14.44 8.46
C LYS A 40 19.68 15.46 9.46
N LYS A 41 19.13 16.59 9.02
CA LYS A 41 18.40 17.52 9.89
C LYS A 41 17.23 16.80 10.57
N HIS A 42 17.00 17.17 11.85
CA HIS A 42 15.90 16.57 12.60
C HIS A 42 14.55 17.12 12.10
N PRO A 43 13.52 16.29 11.85
CA PRO A 43 12.24 16.74 11.31
C PRO A 43 11.52 17.82 12.11
N ALA A 44 11.76 17.89 13.42
CA ALA A 44 11.16 18.93 14.27
C ALA A 44 11.57 20.37 13.90
N VAL A 45 12.78 20.57 13.33
CA VAL A 45 13.29 21.87 12.88
C VAL A 45 13.00 22.16 11.41
N MET A 46 12.32 21.24 10.73
CA MET A 46 11.87 21.36 9.34
C MET A 46 10.36 21.58 9.29
N GLY A 47 9.84 21.95 8.14
CA GLY A 47 8.42 22.25 7.97
C GLY A 47 7.91 22.02 6.56
N ALA A 48 6.90 22.81 6.17
CA ALA A 48 6.21 22.70 4.90
C ALA A 48 7.15 22.93 3.70
N GLU A 49 8.06 23.88 3.79
CA GLU A 49 9.00 24.19 2.71
C GLU A 49 9.95 23.02 2.42
N GLU A 50 10.52 22.41 3.47
CA GLU A 50 11.40 21.26 3.28
C GLU A 50 10.64 20.06 2.72
N VAL A 51 9.39 19.84 3.16
CA VAL A 51 8.53 18.80 2.60
C VAL A 51 8.24 19.06 1.13
N LYS A 52 7.89 20.30 0.77
CA LYS A 52 7.64 20.70 -0.62
C LYS A 52 8.88 20.50 -1.48
N ASN A 53 10.05 20.97 -1.04
CA ASN A 53 11.32 20.82 -1.75
C ASN A 53 11.67 19.34 -2.02
N TYR A 54 11.51 18.50 -1.02
CA TYR A 54 11.72 17.06 -1.17
C TYR A 54 10.75 16.42 -2.18
N LEU A 55 9.47 16.75 -2.10
CA LEU A 55 8.47 16.22 -3.03
C LEU A 55 8.65 16.75 -4.45
N SER A 56 9.08 18.02 -4.61
CA SER A 56 9.40 18.59 -5.92
C SER A 56 10.59 17.90 -6.56
N SER A 57 11.65 17.64 -5.78
CA SER A 57 12.81 16.88 -6.27
C SER A 57 12.44 15.48 -6.74
N MET A 58 11.47 14.83 -6.07
CA MET A 58 10.94 13.54 -6.53
C MET A 58 10.11 13.66 -7.81
N ALA A 59 9.39 14.78 -8.01
CA ALA A 59 8.59 15.03 -9.22
C ALA A 59 9.47 15.31 -10.44
N GLU A 60 10.57 16.03 -10.26
CA GLU A 60 11.57 16.34 -11.28
C GLU A 60 12.32 15.09 -11.74
N ASN A 61 12.54 14.16 -10.84
CA ASN A 61 13.17 12.89 -11.16
C ASN A 61 12.19 11.98 -11.90
N ARG A 62 12.30 11.91 -13.24
CA ARG A 62 11.40 11.19 -14.15
C ARG A 62 11.21 9.70 -13.82
N SER A 63 12.07 9.12 -13.01
CA SER A 63 11.97 7.72 -12.59
C SER A 63 10.97 7.46 -11.45
N VAL A 64 10.47 8.52 -10.79
CA VAL A 64 9.58 8.36 -9.63
C VAL A 64 8.11 8.42 -10.04
N ALA A 65 7.41 7.30 -9.88
CA ALA A 65 5.99 7.21 -10.19
C ALA A 65 5.13 8.11 -9.27
N VAL A 66 4.06 8.71 -9.79
CA VAL A 66 3.11 9.56 -9.05
C VAL A 66 2.59 8.88 -7.79
N ASN A 67 2.28 7.58 -7.87
CA ASN A 67 1.81 6.84 -6.69
C ASN A 67 2.90 6.74 -5.60
N THR A 68 4.17 6.70 -5.98
CA THR A 68 5.30 6.71 -5.06
C THR A 68 5.40 8.05 -4.34
N GLN A 69 5.24 9.16 -5.06
CA GLN A 69 5.19 10.51 -4.46
C GLN A 69 4.03 10.65 -3.47
N LYS A 70 2.84 10.12 -3.82
CA LYS A 70 1.68 10.10 -2.89
C LYS A 70 1.96 9.32 -1.61
N VAL A 71 2.66 8.20 -1.72
CA VAL A 71 3.03 7.40 -0.54
C VAL A 71 4.05 8.14 0.33
N ALA A 72 5.04 8.80 -0.27
CA ALA A 72 6.00 9.63 0.45
C ALA A 72 5.30 10.79 1.16
N LEU A 73 4.42 11.53 0.46
CA LEU A 73 3.63 12.60 1.07
C LEU A 73 2.81 12.09 2.26
N ASN A 74 2.10 10.97 2.10
CA ASN A 74 1.30 10.40 3.19
C ASN A 74 2.16 10.05 4.43
N ALA A 75 3.38 9.56 4.22
CA ALA A 75 4.31 9.26 5.30
C ALA A 75 4.77 10.54 6.03
N LEU A 76 5.04 11.62 5.29
CA LEU A 76 5.44 12.91 5.85
C LEU A 76 4.26 13.63 6.53
N VAL A 77 3.08 13.62 5.93
CA VAL A 77 1.86 14.13 6.58
C VAL A 77 1.59 13.39 7.89
N PHE A 78 1.72 12.06 7.90
CA PHE A 78 1.60 11.28 9.14
C PHE A 78 2.63 11.73 10.18
N LEU A 79 3.90 11.88 9.79
CA LEU A 79 4.98 12.30 10.67
C LEU A 79 4.67 13.67 11.31
N TYR A 80 4.34 14.66 10.50
CA TYR A 80 4.11 16.01 10.98
C TYR A 80 2.82 16.16 11.77
N HIS A 81 1.71 15.63 11.26
CA HIS A 81 0.40 15.78 11.92
C HIS A 81 0.22 14.88 13.15
N LYS A 82 0.76 13.65 13.13
CA LYS A 82 0.44 12.64 14.16
C LYS A 82 1.55 12.41 15.16
N VAL A 83 2.81 12.65 14.79
CA VAL A 83 3.97 12.40 15.66
C VAL A 83 4.54 13.69 16.21
N LEU A 84 4.66 14.72 15.37
CA LEU A 84 5.24 16.01 15.73
C LEU A 84 4.20 17.05 16.17
N ASN A 85 2.91 16.78 15.94
CA ASN A 85 1.80 17.71 16.20
C ASN A 85 2.02 19.11 15.57
N LYS A 86 2.65 19.14 14.38
CA LYS A 86 2.98 20.34 13.62
C LYS A 86 2.33 20.25 12.24
N PRO A 87 1.09 20.74 12.06
CA PRO A 87 0.41 20.66 10.76
C PRO A 87 1.20 21.38 9.66
N LEU A 88 1.29 20.78 8.49
CA LEU A 88 2.03 21.32 7.34
C LEU A 88 1.28 22.41 6.59
N GLY A 89 -0.03 22.60 6.87
CA GLY A 89 -0.87 23.51 6.08
C GLY A 89 -1.08 23.00 4.65
N ASP A 90 -1.43 23.92 3.75
CA ASP A 90 -1.52 23.62 2.33
C ASP A 90 -0.13 23.67 1.71
N LEU A 91 0.32 22.54 1.20
CA LEU A 91 1.63 22.42 0.56
C LEU A 91 1.65 22.97 -0.86
N ASN A 92 0.48 23.29 -1.48
CA ASN A 92 0.35 23.70 -2.89
C ASN A 92 1.22 22.86 -3.84
N PHE A 93 1.34 21.56 -3.54
CA PHE A 93 2.19 20.64 -4.28
C PHE A 93 1.43 20.04 -5.46
N ARG A 94 1.96 20.20 -6.67
CA ARG A 94 1.44 19.56 -7.87
C ARG A 94 2.17 18.23 -8.10
N TYR A 95 1.40 17.14 -8.13
CA TYR A 95 1.96 15.84 -8.53
C TYR A 95 2.38 15.86 -10.01
N ALA A 96 3.39 15.06 -10.33
CA ALA A 96 3.68 14.78 -11.72
C ALA A 96 2.43 14.21 -12.43
N THR A 97 2.17 14.68 -13.64
CA THR A 97 1.01 14.22 -14.41
C THR A 97 1.27 12.80 -14.91
N LYS A 98 0.41 11.86 -14.51
CA LYS A 98 0.47 10.48 -15.01
C LYS A 98 -0.49 10.33 -16.18
N GLN A 99 0.00 9.91 -17.33
CA GLN A 99 -0.87 9.33 -18.35
C GLN A 99 -1.53 8.06 -17.77
N ARG A 100 -2.86 8.06 -17.76
CA ARG A 100 -3.62 6.87 -17.35
C ARG A 100 -3.62 5.90 -18.53
N HIS A 101 -2.82 4.85 -18.44
CA HIS A 101 -3.00 3.70 -19.32
C HIS A 101 -4.20 2.90 -18.82
N LEU A 102 -5.18 2.72 -19.68
CA LEU A 102 -6.27 1.79 -19.40
C LEU A 102 -5.67 0.37 -19.36
N PRO A 103 -6.01 -0.43 -18.36
CA PRO A 103 -5.56 -1.81 -18.33
C PRO A 103 -6.16 -2.57 -19.50
N THR A 104 -5.36 -3.42 -20.15
CA THR A 104 -5.86 -4.38 -21.15
C THR A 104 -6.78 -5.36 -20.45
N VAL A 105 -8.01 -5.46 -20.92
CA VAL A 105 -9.01 -6.41 -20.42
C VAL A 105 -9.04 -7.58 -21.39
N LEU A 106 -8.78 -8.78 -20.90
CA LEU A 106 -8.85 -10.02 -21.65
C LEU A 106 -10.32 -10.43 -21.86
N SER A 107 -10.63 -11.00 -23.02
CA SER A 107 -11.94 -11.60 -23.26
C SER A 107 -12.13 -12.86 -22.40
N LYS A 108 -13.39 -13.31 -22.24
CA LYS A 108 -13.70 -14.53 -21.50
C LYS A 108 -13.00 -15.76 -22.09
N GLU A 109 -12.94 -15.82 -23.42
CA GLU A 109 -12.32 -16.90 -24.19
C GLU A 109 -10.79 -16.93 -23.97
N GLU A 110 -10.16 -15.77 -23.95
CA GLU A 110 -8.71 -15.64 -23.67
C GLU A 110 -8.39 -16.09 -22.25
N VAL A 111 -9.19 -15.65 -21.26
CA VAL A 111 -9.02 -16.08 -19.86
C VAL A 111 -9.19 -17.58 -19.72
N GLN A 112 -10.22 -18.17 -20.38
CA GLN A 112 -10.43 -19.62 -20.33
C GLN A 112 -9.25 -20.39 -20.95
N ARG A 113 -8.68 -19.93 -22.07
CA ARG A 113 -7.49 -20.54 -22.67
C ARG A 113 -6.31 -20.51 -21.71
N ILE A 114 -6.06 -19.38 -21.06
CA ILE A 114 -4.99 -19.27 -20.06
C ILE A 114 -5.22 -20.24 -18.90
N ILE A 115 -6.44 -20.30 -18.35
CA ILE A 115 -6.77 -21.17 -17.23
C ILE A 115 -6.58 -22.65 -17.57
N ARG A 116 -6.91 -23.07 -18.81
CA ARG A 116 -6.71 -24.45 -19.27
C ARG A 116 -5.25 -24.86 -19.36
N CYS A 117 -4.35 -23.91 -19.66
CA CYS A 117 -2.91 -24.13 -19.70
C CYS A 117 -2.27 -24.20 -18.30
N MET A 118 -3.03 -23.89 -17.25
CA MET A 118 -2.49 -23.84 -15.87
C MET A 118 -2.93 -25.06 -15.06
N SER A 119 -1.96 -25.68 -14.39
CA SER A 119 -2.19 -26.86 -13.54
C SER A 119 -1.66 -26.63 -12.12
N GLY A 120 -1.97 -27.57 -11.23
CA GLY A 120 -1.49 -27.58 -9.86
C GLY A 120 -1.96 -26.38 -9.03
N ARG A 121 -1.19 -26.04 -8.01
CA ARG A 121 -1.51 -24.98 -7.02
C ARG A 121 -1.79 -23.63 -7.67
N ASN A 122 -0.96 -23.22 -8.62
CA ASN A 122 -1.10 -21.92 -9.28
C ASN A 122 -2.38 -21.86 -10.11
N GLY A 123 -2.73 -22.94 -10.81
CA GLY A 123 -4.00 -23.03 -11.55
C GLY A 123 -5.21 -22.90 -10.62
N THR A 124 -5.20 -23.55 -9.45
CA THR A 124 -6.26 -23.40 -8.44
C THR A 124 -6.38 -21.95 -7.94
N VAL A 125 -5.26 -21.32 -7.62
CA VAL A 125 -5.25 -19.91 -7.18
C VAL A 125 -5.86 -18.99 -8.25
N ILE A 126 -5.47 -19.13 -9.51
CA ILE A 126 -6.00 -18.30 -10.61
C ILE A 126 -7.51 -18.54 -10.82
N LYS A 127 -7.95 -19.79 -10.76
CA LYS A 127 -9.39 -20.12 -10.85
C LYS A 127 -10.19 -19.45 -9.74
N LEU A 128 -9.73 -19.50 -8.50
CA LEU A 128 -10.36 -18.84 -7.36
C LEU A 128 -10.35 -17.31 -7.49
N LEU A 129 -9.24 -16.72 -7.94
CA LEU A 129 -9.15 -15.27 -8.14
C LEU A 129 -10.14 -14.79 -9.20
N TYR A 130 -10.21 -15.49 -10.33
CA TYR A 130 -11.08 -15.12 -11.43
C TYR A 130 -12.55 -15.41 -11.13
N GLY A 131 -12.86 -16.64 -10.66
CA GLY A 131 -14.23 -17.08 -10.44
C GLY A 131 -14.91 -16.38 -9.26
N SER A 132 -14.19 -16.18 -8.14
CA SER A 132 -14.77 -15.64 -6.91
C SER A 132 -14.42 -14.16 -6.66
N GLY A 133 -13.66 -13.51 -7.53
CA GLY A 133 -13.27 -12.11 -7.39
C GLY A 133 -12.42 -11.81 -6.14
N LEU A 134 -11.60 -12.77 -5.72
CA LEU A 134 -10.75 -12.63 -4.55
C LEU A 134 -9.54 -11.72 -4.83
N ARG A 135 -9.08 -11.01 -3.79
CA ARG A 135 -7.74 -10.43 -3.84
C ARG A 135 -6.70 -11.53 -3.60
N LEU A 136 -5.50 -11.39 -4.18
CA LEU A 136 -4.44 -12.39 -4.05
C LEU A 136 -4.20 -12.80 -2.59
N ASN A 137 -4.07 -11.86 -1.68
CA ASN A 137 -3.85 -12.16 -0.26
C ASN A 137 -5.07 -12.78 0.44
N GLU A 138 -6.29 -12.54 -0.02
CA GLU A 138 -7.50 -13.20 0.47
C GLU A 138 -7.47 -14.67 0.05
N CYS A 139 -7.16 -14.93 -1.21
CA CYS A 139 -7.02 -16.28 -1.73
C CYS A 139 -5.91 -17.09 -1.02
N LEU A 140 -4.71 -16.49 -0.86
CA LEU A 140 -3.58 -17.17 -0.20
C LEU A 140 -3.79 -17.44 1.30
N ARG A 141 -4.75 -16.76 1.95
CA ARG A 141 -5.12 -16.96 3.35
C ARG A 141 -6.39 -17.78 3.52
N LEU A 142 -7.01 -18.24 2.43
CA LEU A 142 -8.22 -19.04 2.48
C LEU A 142 -7.95 -20.36 3.19
N ARG A 143 -8.84 -20.75 4.07
CA ARG A 143 -8.79 -22.02 4.82
C ARG A 143 -9.90 -22.93 4.34
N ILE A 144 -9.74 -24.23 4.51
CA ILE A 144 -10.78 -25.23 4.15
C ILE A 144 -12.11 -24.88 4.83
N GLN A 145 -12.08 -24.47 6.10
CA GLN A 145 -13.27 -24.06 6.86
C GLN A 145 -13.95 -22.78 6.36
N ASP A 146 -13.32 -22.04 5.46
CA ASP A 146 -13.89 -20.83 4.84
C ASP A 146 -14.65 -21.17 3.55
N ILE A 147 -14.63 -22.43 3.12
CA ILE A 147 -15.27 -22.94 1.91
C ILE A 147 -16.54 -23.70 2.30
N ASP A 148 -17.67 -23.26 1.82
CA ASP A 148 -18.95 -23.93 1.95
C ASP A 148 -19.34 -24.51 0.58
N LEU A 149 -19.14 -25.80 0.43
CA LEU A 149 -19.46 -26.51 -0.81
C LEU A 149 -20.96 -26.72 -1.00
N LYS A 150 -21.76 -26.72 0.09
CA LYS A 150 -23.22 -26.86 0.01
C LYS A 150 -23.86 -25.61 -0.54
N GLU A 151 -23.40 -24.46 -0.04
CA GLU A 151 -23.89 -23.14 -0.43
C GLU A 151 -23.11 -22.53 -1.62
N ASN A 152 -22.12 -23.23 -2.16
CA ASN A 152 -21.17 -22.71 -3.16
C ASN A 152 -20.65 -21.32 -2.78
N ALA A 153 -20.21 -21.17 -1.54
CA ALA A 153 -19.83 -19.89 -0.97
C ALA A 153 -18.44 -19.91 -0.32
N LEU A 154 -17.78 -18.77 -0.36
CA LEU A 154 -16.51 -18.52 0.33
C LEU A 154 -16.71 -17.44 1.38
N THR A 155 -16.21 -17.69 2.60
CA THR A 155 -16.16 -16.70 3.66
C THR A 155 -14.78 -16.06 3.72
N ILE A 156 -14.68 -14.78 3.37
CA ILE A 156 -13.43 -14.03 3.41
C ILE A 156 -13.33 -13.33 4.75
N ARG A 157 -12.29 -13.69 5.49
CA ARG A 157 -11.91 -13.07 6.76
C ARG A 157 -10.81 -12.03 6.47
N ASP A 158 -10.74 -11.00 7.26
CA ASP A 158 -9.70 -9.96 7.16
C ASP A 158 -9.59 -9.27 5.78
N GLY A 159 -10.70 -9.06 5.10
CA GLY A 159 -10.76 -8.17 3.94
C GLY A 159 -10.30 -6.75 4.30
N LYS A 160 -10.18 -5.85 3.30
CA LYS A 160 -9.81 -4.46 3.51
C LYS A 160 -10.71 -3.82 4.58
N GLY A 161 -10.11 -3.41 5.73
CA GLY A 161 -10.85 -2.87 6.87
C GLY A 161 -11.34 -3.93 7.88
N LYS A 162 -10.79 -5.15 7.88
CA LYS A 162 -11.15 -6.27 8.79
C LYS A 162 -12.62 -6.70 8.72
N LYS A 163 -13.32 -6.40 7.61
CA LYS A 163 -14.71 -6.81 7.40
C LYS A 163 -14.77 -8.21 6.83
N LYS A 164 -15.60 -9.07 7.42
CA LYS A 164 -15.98 -10.37 6.84
C LYS A 164 -16.93 -10.15 5.67
N ARG A 165 -16.77 -10.90 4.59
CA ARG A 165 -17.72 -10.95 3.47
C ARG A 165 -17.87 -12.37 2.95
N LYS A 166 -19.02 -12.71 2.43
CA LYS A 166 -19.24 -13.92 1.63
C LYS A 166 -19.15 -13.58 0.14
N THR A 167 -18.68 -14.51 -0.66
CA THR A 167 -18.68 -14.45 -2.12
C THR A 167 -18.95 -15.84 -2.67
N LEU A 168 -19.39 -15.91 -3.92
CA LEU A 168 -19.67 -17.20 -4.57
C LEU A 168 -18.37 -17.95 -4.86
N LEU A 169 -18.44 -19.27 -4.76
CA LEU A 169 -17.45 -20.21 -5.27
C LEU A 169 -17.91 -20.62 -6.67
N SER A 170 -17.24 -20.16 -7.71
CA SER A 170 -17.54 -20.50 -9.08
C SER A 170 -16.42 -21.31 -9.74
#